data_c119cea2afd611def91cfa61128df1f1
#
_entry.id   c119cea2afd611def91cfa61128df1f1
#
_cell.length_a   1.000
_cell.length_b   1.000
_cell.length_c   1.000
_cell.angle_alpha   90.00
_cell.angle_beta   90.00
_cell.angle_gamma   90.00
#
_symmetry.space_group_name_H-M   'P 1'
#
loop_
_entity.id
_entity.type
_entity.pdbx_description
1 polymer ?
#
loop_
_entity_poly.entity_id
_entity_poly.type
_entity_poly.pdbx_seq_one_letter_code
_entity_poly.pdbx_strand_id
1 'polypeptide(L)'
;MAAANPFKVTDLVAKYGWQFMGYLANLGVNVPRNAAVIFVDSAATNATDADDTEHGHSFDKPCATLEYAIGLCTDGQGDVILIAPGHTETITTAAPCTVDISDLTIVGLGVGLNRPTFSLGTNTAATINVTAANVTIKNIRVVSALANVAIGITVAATATGVWIEDCELRDGGTSILELVIGISLAAAATDATILNCDFLTVTGGG
;
A
#
# COMPACT_ATOMS: atom_id res chain seq x y z
N MET A 1 11.62 -21.85 -10.71
CA MET A 1 11.13 -20.85 -11.68
C MET A 1 12.15 -19.74 -11.70
N ALA A 2 12.55 -19.23 -12.87
CA ALA A 2 13.39 -18.04 -12.91
C ALA A 2 12.53 -16.87 -12.46
N ALA A 3 12.96 -16.16 -11.40
CA ALA A 3 12.30 -14.95 -10.97
C ALA A 3 12.20 -13.99 -12.17
N ALA A 4 11.03 -13.44 -12.40
CA ALA A 4 10.83 -12.40 -13.40
C ALA A 4 11.87 -11.30 -13.13
N ASN A 5 12.56 -10.86 -14.18
CA ASN A 5 13.57 -9.81 -14.03
C ASN A 5 12.82 -8.51 -13.69
N PRO A 6 12.95 -7.95 -12.48
CA PRO A 6 12.15 -6.82 -12.06
C PRO A 6 12.40 -5.62 -12.99
N PHE A 7 11.33 -4.88 -13.29
CA PHE A 7 11.38 -3.66 -14.10
C PHE A 7 12.15 -2.57 -13.34
N LYS A 8 13.38 -2.32 -13.73
CA LYS A 8 14.30 -1.43 -13.01
C LYS A 8 14.09 0.04 -13.37
N VAL A 9 14.61 0.92 -12.53
CA VAL A 9 14.61 2.38 -12.75
C VAL A 9 15.12 2.76 -14.14
N THR A 10 16.11 2.04 -14.69
CA THR A 10 16.61 2.26 -16.05
C THR A 10 15.54 2.03 -17.11
N ASP A 11 14.67 1.08 -16.91
CA ASP A 11 13.58 0.73 -17.83
C ASP A 11 12.46 1.77 -17.74
N LEU A 12 12.18 2.25 -16.53
CA LEU A 12 11.26 3.37 -16.29
C LEU A 12 11.72 4.64 -17.00
N VAL A 13 12.99 5.00 -16.86
CA VAL A 13 13.55 6.17 -17.54
C VAL A 13 13.48 6.00 -19.05
N ALA A 14 13.74 4.81 -19.57
CA ALA A 14 13.61 4.52 -21.00
C ALA A 14 12.16 4.63 -21.50
N LYS A 15 11.20 4.19 -20.69
CA LYS A 15 9.77 4.17 -21.05
C LYS A 15 9.07 5.52 -20.81
N TYR A 16 9.30 6.16 -19.66
CA TYR A 16 8.55 7.34 -19.20
C TYR A 16 9.39 8.62 -19.13
N GLY A 17 10.70 8.55 -19.37
CA GLY A 17 11.63 9.68 -19.32
C GLY A 17 11.98 10.14 -17.90
N TRP A 18 12.97 11.05 -17.81
CA TRP A 18 13.43 11.61 -16.53
C TRP A 18 12.36 12.44 -15.81
N GLN A 19 11.35 12.93 -16.50
CA GLN A 19 10.24 13.68 -15.89
C GLN A 19 9.47 12.83 -14.89
N PHE A 20 9.32 11.54 -15.16
CA PHE A 20 8.66 10.61 -14.23
C PHE A 20 9.45 10.45 -12.92
N MET A 21 10.78 10.37 -13.02
CA MET A 21 11.64 10.33 -11.84
C MET A 21 11.55 11.63 -11.02
N GLY A 22 11.46 12.78 -11.69
CA GLY A 22 11.20 14.06 -11.04
C GLY A 22 9.85 14.10 -10.32
N TYR A 23 8.83 13.51 -10.90
CA TYR A 23 7.52 13.38 -10.26
C TYR A 23 7.59 12.53 -8.98
N LEU A 24 8.26 11.37 -9.02
CA LEU A 24 8.46 10.54 -7.83
C LEU A 24 9.26 11.27 -6.74
N ALA A 25 10.29 11.99 -7.12
CA ALA A 25 11.07 12.80 -6.19
C ALA A 25 10.22 13.90 -5.52
N ASN A 26 9.30 14.54 -6.24
CA ASN A 26 8.36 15.51 -5.69
C ASN A 26 7.36 14.88 -4.71
N LEU A 27 7.05 13.59 -4.86
CA LEU A 27 6.27 12.82 -3.88
C LEU A 27 7.12 12.38 -2.66
N GLY A 28 8.39 12.78 -2.60
CA GLY A 28 9.31 12.35 -1.56
C GLY A 28 9.71 10.87 -1.68
N VAL A 29 9.57 10.30 -2.88
CA VAL A 29 9.96 8.91 -3.16
C VAL A 29 11.37 8.89 -3.72
N ASN A 30 12.29 8.30 -2.96
CA ASN A 30 13.64 8.03 -3.42
C ASN A 30 13.71 6.62 -3.99
N VAL A 31 13.93 6.50 -5.30
CA VAL A 31 14.02 5.20 -5.97
C VAL A 31 15.48 4.85 -6.19
N PRO A 32 16.04 3.87 -5.48
CA PRO A 32 17.40 3.38 -5.71
C PRO A 32 17.60 2.86 -7.14
N ARG A 33 18.83 2.92 -7.64
CA ARG A 33 19.13 2.55 -9.03
C ARG A 33 18.73 1.10 -9.40
N ASN A 34 18.80 0.20 -8.43
CA ASN A 34 18.50 -1.23 -8.63
C ASN A 34 17.08 -1.62 -8.19
N ALA A 35 16.33 -0.68 -7.64
CA ALA A 35 14.97 -0.91 -7.19
C ALA A 35 14.04 -1.24 -8.36
N ALA A 36 13.10 -2.12 -8.09
CA ALA A 36 11.95 -2.31 -8.96
C ALA A 36 10.90 -1.22 -8.69
N VAL A 37 10.12 -0.88 -9.72
CA VAL A 37 8.91 -0.09 -9.55
C VAL A 37 7.73 -0.92 -10.06
N ILE A 38 6.82 -1.21 -9.17
CA ILE A 38 5.66 -2.06 -9.42
C ILE A 38 4.40 -1.21 -9.44
N PHE A 39 3.49 -1.49 -10.34
CA PHE A 39 2.25 -0.75 -10.54
C PHE A 39 1.03 -1.58 -10.16
N VAL A 40 0.10 -0.96 -9.42
CA VAL A 40 -1.14 -1.59 -8.95
C VAL A 40 -2.34 -0.76 -9.41
N ASP A 41 -3.32 -1.41 -10.06
CA ASP A 41 -4.58 -0.79 -10.44
C ASP A 41 -5.67 -1.83 -10.65
N SER A 42 -6.56 -2.01 -9.71
CA SER A 42 -7.68 -2.97 -9.83
C SER A 42 -8.74 -2.56 -10.87
N ALA A 43 -8.76 -1.30 -11.29
CA ALA A 43 -9.73 -0.79 -12.25
C ALA A 43 -9.25 -0.91 -13.70
N ALA A 44 -7.98 -1.19 -13.94
CA ALA A 44 -7.44 -1.34 -15.29
C ALA A 44 -7.97 -2.62 -15.95
N THR A 45 -8.35 -2.53 -17.23
CA THR A 45 -8.89 -3.66 -17.99
C THR A 45 -7.94 -4.87 -18.06
N ASN A 46 -6.63 -4.61 -17.99
CA ASN A 46 -5.58 -5.62 -18.06
C ASN A 46 -4.94 -5.88 -16.69
N ALA A 47 -5.59 -5.45 -15.59
CA ALA A 47 -5.10 -5.75 -14.26
C ALA A 47 -5.24 -7.26 -13.98
N THR A 48 -4.16 -7.88 -13.52
CA THR A 48 -4.19 -9.29 -13.11
C THR A 48 -3.03 -9.59 -12.17
N ASP A 49 -3.23 -10.58 -11.34
CA ASP A 49 -2.21 -11.20 -10.48
C ASP A 49 -1.71 -12.50 -11.12
N ALA A 50 -1.42 -12.45 -12.39
CA ALA A 50 -0.89 -13.59 -13.13
C ALA A 50 0.62 -13.75 -12.89
N ASP A 51 1.05 -14.99 -12.71
CA ASP A 51 2.48 -15.34 -12.61
C ASP A 51 3.12 -15.31 -14.01
N ASP A 52 3.32 -14.09 -14.52
CA ASP A 52 3.98 -13.83 -15.79
C ASP A 52 5.04 -12.72 -15.63
N THR A 53 5.79 -12.46 -16.69
CA THR A 53 6.89 -11.48 -16.68
C THR A 53 6.46 -10.07 -17.08
N GLU A 54 5.16 -9.83 -17.29
CA GLU A 54 4.67 -8.60 -17.88
C GLU A 54 3.86 -7.74 -16.89
N HIS A 55 3.10 -8.37 -15.98
CA HIS A 55 2.24 -7.64 -15.04
C HIS A 55 3.04 -7.02 -13.90
N GLY A 56 2.55 -5.89 -13.42
CA GLY A 56 3.20 -5.09 -12.40
C GLY A 56 4.27 -4.13 -12.91
N HIS A 57 4.70 -4.23 -14.17
CA HIS A 57 5.81 -3.43 -14.71
C HIS A 57 5.38 -2.15 -15.44
N SER A 58 4.10 -1.88 -15.52
CA SER A 58 3.56 -0.65 -16.11
C SER A 58 2.10 -0.44 -15.74
N PHE A 59 1.59 0.79 -15.89
CA PHE A 59 0.16 1.07 -15.77
C PHE A 59 -0.70 0.44 -16.87
N ASP A 60 -0.10 0.01 -17.98
CA ASP A 60 -0.83 -0.70 -19.04
C ASP A 60 -1.14 -2.15 -18.66
N LYS A 61 -0.33 -2.73 -17.78
CA LYS A 61 -0.45 -4.10 -17.27
C LYS A 61 -0.11 -4.12 -15.77
N PRO A 62 -0.95 -3.52 -14.93
CA PRO A 62 -0.68 -3.48 -13.49
C PRO A 62 -1.04 -4.79 -12.80
N CYS A 63 -0.56 -4.97 -11.58
CA CYS A 63 -1.12 -5.94 -10.64
C CYS A 63 -2.56 -5.54 -10.26
N ALA A 64 -3.39 -6.51 -9.96
CA ALA A 64 -4.75 -6.26 -9.48
C ALA A 64 -4.78 -5.97 -7.98
N THR A 65 -3.87 -6.56 -7.19
CA THR A 65 -3.83 -6.42 -5.73
C THR A 65 -2.48 -5.93 -5.23
N LEU A 66 -2.51 -5.29 -4.05
CA LEU A 66 -1.30 -4.85 -3.35
C LEU A 66 -0.48 -6.03 -2.86
N GLU A 67 -1.12 -7.08 -2.34
CA GLU A 67 -0.44 -8.29 -1.84
C GLU A 67 0.39 -8.96 -2.93
N TYR A 68 -0.18 -9.08 -4.14
CA TYR A 68 0.57 -9.65 -5.26
C TYR A 68 1.76 -8.78 -5.66
N ALA A 69 1.58 -7.45 -5.67
CA ALA A 69 2.66 -6.51 -5.96
C ALA A 69 3.80 -6.58 -4.93
N ILE A 70 3.49 -6.75 -3.64
CA ILE A 70 4.48 -6.98 -2.58
C ILE A 70 5.29 -8.24 -2.89
N GLY A 71 4.63 -9.33 -3.30
CA GLY A 71 5.29 -10.58 -3.67
C GLY A 71 6.24 -10.50 -4.87
N LEU A 72 6.14 -9.44 -5.69
CA LEU A 72 7.09 -9.18 -6.79
C LEU A 72 8.33 -8.39 -6.35
N CYS A 73 8.29 -7.79 -5.15
CA CYS A 73 9.39 -6.99 -4.62
C CYS A 73 10.50 -7.88 -4.03
N THR A 74 11.68 -7.30 -3.92
CA THR A 74 12.85 -7.98 -3.37
C THR A 74 13.29 -7.33 -2.07
N ASP A 75 13.44 -8.13 -1.04
CA ASP A 75 13.84 -7.67 0.28
C ASP A 75 15.14 -6.86 0.26
N GLY A 76 15.14 -5.69 0.90
CA GLY A 76 16.31 -4.83 1.04
C GLY A 76 16.75 -4.07 -0.22
N GLN A 77 15.96 -4.07 -1.32
CA GLN A 77 16.35 -3.40 -2.57
C GLN A 77 15.82 -1.95 -2.67
N GLY A 78 14.94 -1.55 -1.78
CA GLY A 78 14.31 -0.22 -1.83
C GLY A 78 13.28 -0.12 -2.95
N ASP A 79 12.56 -1.19 -3.21
CA ASP A 79 11.54 -1.27 -4.25
C ASP A 79 10.38 -0.31 -3.95
N VAL A 80 9.67 0.09 -5.00
CA VAL A 80 8.56 1.04 -4.91
C VAL A 80 7.31 0.47 -5.55
N ILE A 81 6.20 0.49 -4.84
CA ILE A 81 4.88 0.17 -5.37
C ILE A 81 4.10 1.46 -5.57
N LEU A 82 3.63 1.69 -6.78
CA LEU A 82 2.80 2.82 -7.18
C LEU A 82 1.36 2.34 -7.40
N ILE A 83 0.45 2.85 -6.59
CA ILE A 83 -0.97 2.49 -6.66
C ILE A 83 -1.72 3.57 -7.42
N ALA A 84 -2.41 3.19 -8.48
CA ALA A 84 -3.12 4.11 -9.37
C ALA A 84 -4.22 4.91 -8.65
N PRO A 85 -4.54 6.12 -9.13
CA PRO A 85 -5.70 6.87 -8.63
C PRO A 85 -6.99 6.09 -8.83
N GLY A 86 -7.82 6.03 -7.79
CA GLY A 86 -9.11 5.33 -7.85
C GLY A 86 -9.02 3.80 -7.68
N HIS A 87 -7.84 3.25 -7.44
CA HIS A 87 -7.71 1.84 -7.05
C HIS A 87 -8.56 1.53 -5.82
N THR A 88 -9.25 0.40 -5.85
CA THR A 88 -10.04 -0.10 -4.73
C THR A 88 -9.78 -1.58 -4.52
N GLU A 89 -9.50 -1.97 -3.29
CA GLU A 89 -9.23 -3.36 -2.93
C GLU A 89 -9.90 -3.71 -1.60
N THR A 90 -10.36 -4.96 -1.47
CA THR A 90 -10.90 -5.46 -0.21
C THR A 90 -9.90 -6.40 0.45
N ILE A 91 -9.41 -5.98 1.61
CA ILE A 91 -8.54 -6.79 2.46
C ILE A 91 -9.42 -7.66 3.37
N THR A 92 -9.12 -8.94 3.39
CA THR A 92 -9.83 -9.93 4.21
C THR A 92 -8.83 -10.82 4.94
N THR A 93 -9.29 -11.67 5.86
CA THR A 93 -8.40 -12.68 6.47
C THR A 93 -8.03 -13.83 5.53
N ALA A 94 -8.83 -14.04 4.48
CA ALA A 94 -8.54 -15.02 3.42
C ALA A 94 -7.66 -14.45 2.32
N ALA A 95 -7.69 -13.11 2.14
CA ALA A 95 -6.82 -12.34 1.26
C ALA A 95 -6.20 -11.22 2.10
N PRO A 96 -5.22 -11.52 2.94
CA PRO A 96 -4.54 -10.54 3.79
C PRO A 96 -3.66 -9.63 2.95
N CYS A 97 -3.30 -8.47 3.51
CA CYS A 97 -2.23 -7.64 2.98
C CYS A 97 -1.09 -7.63 4.00
N THR A 98 0.00 -8.30 3.69
CA THR A 98 1.16 -8.43 4.56
C THR A 98 2.38 -7.80 3.92
N VAL A 99 2.86 -6.71 4.51
CA VAL A 99 4.05 -5.99 4.07
C VAL A 99 5.26 -6.58 4.78
N ASP A 100 5.85 -7.61 4.16
CA ASP A 100 6.96 -8.41 4.70
C ASP A 100 8.31 -8.20 3.98
N ILE A 101 8.37 -7.23 3.09
CA ILE A 101 9.57 -6.83 2.34
C ILE A 101 10.18 -5.58 2.98
N SER A 102 11.43 -5.65 3.42
CA SER A 102 12.13 -4.51 4.01
C SER A 102 12.56 -3.46 2.96
N ASP A 103 12.70 -2.24 3.41
CA ASP A 103 13.04 -1.07 2.57
C ASP A 103 11.99 -0.77 1.48
N LEU A 104 10.76 -1.28 1.59
CA LEU A 104 9.69 -1.11 0.62
C LEU A 104 9.00 0.25 0.79
N THR A 105 8.74 0.94 -0.33
CA THR A 105 7.93 2.16 -0.37
C THR A 105 6.64 1.93 -1.14
N ILE A 106 5.50 2.12 -0.50
CA ILE A 106 4.16 2.01 -1.07
C ILE A 106 3.54 3.41 -1.18
N VAL A 107 3.18 3.84 -2.38
CA VAL A 107 2.66 5.18 -2.63
C VAL A 107 1.36 5.16 -3.40
N GLY A 108 0.30 5.69 -2.82
CA GLY A 108 -0.95 5.97 -3.52
C GLY A 108 -0.82 7.22 -4.39
N LEU A 109 -1.26 7.12 -5.63
CA LEU A 109 -1.37 8.25 -6.55
C LEU A 109 -2.81 8.72 -6.61
N GLY A 110 -3.07 9.99 -6.45
CA GLY A 110 -4.42 10.52 -6.45
C GLY A 110 -4.76 11.23 -5.15
N VAL A 111 -5.83 12.02 -5.17
CA VAL A 111 -6.27 12.85 -4.04
C VAL A 111 -7.78 12.78 -3.88
N GLY A 112 -8.26 13.06 -2.68
CA GLY A 112 -9.69 13.09 -2.38
C GLY A 112 -10.37 11.75 -2.67
N LEU A 113 -11.40 11.75 -3.54
CA LEU A 113 -12.13 10.52 -3.89
C LEU A 113 -11.30 9.53 -4.71
N ASN A 114 -10.26 10.01 -5.38
CA ASN A 114 -9.36 9.17 -6.18
C ASN A 114 -8.16 8.63 -5.39
N ARG A 115 -8.09 8.89 -4.08
CA ARG A 115 -7.08 8.26 -3.22
C ARG A 115 -7.28 6.74 -3.22
N PRO A 116 -6.24 5.92 -3.45
CA PRO A 116 -6.35 4.47 -3.38
C PRO A 116 -6.98 4.02 -2.07
N THR A 117 -7.98 3.15 -2.15
CA THR A 117 -8.82 2.80 -1.00
C THR A 117 -8.78 1.29 -0.73
N PHE A 118 -8.42 0.93 0.48
CA PHE A 118 -8.42 -0.44 0.99
C PHE A 118 -9.56 -0.62 1.98
N SER A 119 -10.53 -1.45 1.61
CA SER A 119 -11.69 -1.76 2.45
C SER A 119 -11.42 -2.99 3.31
N LEU A 120 -11.48 -2.85 4.62
CA LEU A 120 -11.34 -3.97 5.55
C LEU A 120 -12.69 -4.66 5.70
N GLY A 121 -12.83 -5.85 5.09
CA GLY A 121 -14.10 -6.54 4.94
C GLY A 121 -14.08 -8.01 5.32
N THR A 122 -15.25 -8.63 5.40
CA THR A 122 -15.54 -10.04 5.71
C THR A 122 -15.16 -10.55 7.10
N ASN A 123 -14.21 -9.92 7.80
CA ASN A 123 -13.81 -10.29 9.14
C ASN A 123 -13.25 -9.06 9.88
N THR A 124 -13.57 -8.93 11.15
CA THR A 124 -13.12 -7.81 12.00
C THR A 124 -11.61 -7.84 12.29
N ALA A 125 -10.92 -8.93 12.00
CA ALA A 125 -9.47 -9.07 12.11
C ALA A 125 -8.72 -8.72 10.82
N ALA A 126 -9.42 -8.29 9.75
CA ALA A 126 -8.77 -7.80 8.54
C ALA A 126 -7.95 -6.54 8.85
N THR A 127 -6.72 -6.48 8.38
CA THR A 127 -5.77 -5.37 8.61
C THR A 127 -4.70 -5.37 7.52
N ILE A 128 -4.08 -4.23 7.28
CA ILE A 128 -2.79 -4.18 6.58
C ILE A 128 -1.71 -4.43 7.63
N ASN A 129 -0.96 -5.52 7.49
CA ASN A 129 0.00 -5.97 8.50
C ASN A 129 1.44 -5.70 8.04
N VAL A 130 2.13 -4.76 8.67
CA VAL A 130 3.53 -4.44 8.40
C VAL A 130 4.42 -5.25 9.32
N THR A 131 5.22 -6.16 8.77
CA THR A 131 6.11 -7.05 9.51
C THR A 131 7.59 -6.83 9.22
N ALA A 132 7.91 -6.13 8.14
CA ALA A 132 9.27 -5.82 7.73
C ALA A 132 9.73 -4.43 8.20
N ALA A 133 11.04 -4.23 8.22
CA ALA A 133 11.67 -2.97 8.63
C ALA A 133 11.73 -1.95 7.48
N ASN A 134 11.84 -0.67 7.84
CA ASN A 134 12.04 0.46 6.92
C ASN A 134 10.95 0.56 5.84
N VAL A 135 9.74 0.15 6.14
CA VAL A 135 8.59 0.26 5.24
C VAL A 135 8.03 1.68 5.27
N THR A 136 7.79 2.26 4.10
CA THR A 136 7.11 3.54 3.95
C THR A 136 5.75 3.32 3.27
N ILE A 137 4.66 3.82 3.89
CA ILE A 137 3.31 3.81 3.32
C ILE A 137 2.82 5.25 3.21
N LYS A 138 2.48 5.68 1.99
CA LYS A 138 2.05 7.07 1.73
C LYS A 138 0.75 7.14 0.95
N ASN A 139 -0.11 8.08 1.34
CA ASN A 139 -1.28 8.54 0.60
C ASN A 139 -2.27 7.43 0.21
N ILE A 140 -2.54 6.51 1.11
CA ILE A 140 -3.62 5.53 0.96
C ILE A 140 -4.78 5.83 1.90
N ARG A 141 -5.96 5.30 1.57
CA ARG A 141 -7.12 5.30 2.45
C ARG A 141 -7.41 3.88 2.93
N VAL A 142 -7.60 3.72 4.22
CA VAL A 142 -8.07 2.48 4.84
C VAL A 142 -9.45 2.73 5.43
N VAL A 143 -10.43 1.93 5.03
CA VAL A 143 -11.82 2.10 5.46
C VAL A 143 -12.40 0.81 6.02
N SER A 144 -13.11 0.92 7.12
CA SER A 144 -13.87 -0.20 7.68
C SER A 144 -15.09 -0.50 6.80
N ALA A 145 -15.25 -1.76 6.39
CA ALA A 145 -16.44 -2.24 5.67
C ALA A 145 -17.34 -3.12 6.55
N LEU A 146 -17.00 -3.29 7.81
CA LEU A 146 -17.72 -4.06 8.84
C LEU A 146 -17.80 -3.28 10.15
N ALA A 147 -18.74 -3.68 11.01
CA ALA A 147 -18.79 -3.22 12.39
C ALA A 147 -17.58 -3.74 13.18
N ASN A 148 -16.97 -2.85 13.96
CA ASN A 148 -15.89 -3.18 14.89
C ASN A 148 -14.67 -3.86 14.23
N VAL A 149 -14.22 -3.36 13.08
CA VAL A 149 -12.91 -3.74 12.53
C VAL A 149 -11.84 -3.35 13.54
N ALA A 150 -11.06 -4.33 13.99
CA ALA A 150 -10.20 -4.13 15.15
C ALA A 150 -9.07 -3.12 14.89
N ILE A 151 -8.36 -3.24 13.76
CA ILE A 151 -7.17 -2.43 13.46
C ILE A 151 -7.08 -2.18 11.96
N GLY A 152 -6.85 -0.93 11.57
CA GLY A 152 -6.62 -0.55 10.17
C GLY A 152 -5.26 -1.00 9.65
N ILE A 153 -4.19 -0.51 10.29
CA ILE A 153 -2.80 -0.88 9.99
C ILE A 153 -2.14 -1.39 11.27
N THR A 154 -1.57 -2.59 11.20
CA THR A 154 -0.79 -3.18 12.30
C THR A 154 0.69 -3.08 11.97
N VAL A 155 1.49 -2.54 12.89
CA VAL A 155 2.96 -2.54 12.81
C VAL A 155 3.47 -3.55 13.83
N ALA A 156 4.02 -4.67 13.34
CA ALA A 156 4.49 -5.77 14.17
C ALA A 156 5.76 -5.41 14.95
N ALA A 157 6.07 -6.20 15.96
CA ALA A 157 7.25 -6.00 16.81
C ALA A 157 8.59 -6.09 16.05
N THR A 158 8.60 -6.76 14.92
CA THR A 158 9.77 -6.90 14.02
C THR A 158 9.95 -5.73 13.07
N ALA A 159 8.90 -4.92 12.86
CA ALA A 159 8.89 -3.81 11.94
C ALA A 159 9.45 -2.54 12.61
N THR A 160 10.72 -2.24 12.33
CA THR A 160 11.39 -1.03 12.83
C THR A 160 11.54 -0.01 11.71
N GLY A 161 11.59 1.30 12.04
CA GLY A 161 11.78 2.35 11.05
C GLY A 161 10.60 2.53 10.07
N VAL A 162 9.38 2.17 10.49
CA VAL A 162 8.18 2.29 9.64
C VAL A 162 7.73 3.74 9.55
N TRP A 163 7.41 4.19 8.35
CA TRP A 163 6.91 5.53 8.06
C TRP A 163 5.54 5.49 7.40
N ILE A 164 4.52 6.05 8.06
CA ILE A 164 3.15 6.14 7.55
C ILE A 164 2.79 7.62 7.40
N GLU A 165 2.54 8.06 6.18
CA GLU A 165 2.38 9.48 5.88
C GLU A 165 1.19 9.76 4.94
N ASP A 166 0.50 10.88 5.18
CA ASP A 166 -0.62 11.37 4.36
C ASP A 166 -1.75 10.34 4.19
N CYS A 167 -1.89 9.38 5.09
CA CYS A 167 -2.90 8.34 5.02
C CYS A 167 -4.21 8.77 5.67
N GLU A 168 -5.32 8.26 5.16
CA GLU A 168 -6.66 8.45 5.72
C GLU A 168 -7.17 7.11 6.28
N LEU A 169 -7.43 7.05 7.57
CA LEU A 169 -8.01 5.90 8.25
C LEU A 169 -9.39 6.29 8.76
N ARG A 170 -10.43 5.56 8.35
CA ARG A 170 -11.79 6.01 8.62
C ARG A 170 -12.78 4.89 8.84
N ASP A 171 -13.85 5.24 9.53
CA ASP A 171 -15.07 4.45 9.58
C ASP A 171 -15.68 4.33 8.18
N GLY A 172 -16.50 3.29 7.98
CA GLY A 172 -17.34 3.15 6.82
C GLY A 172 -18.40 4.24 6.73
N GLY A 173 -19.19 4.22 5.66
CA GLY A 173 -20.19 5.27 5.39
C GLY A 173 -21.38 5.33 6.36
N THR A 174 -21.45 4.45 7.35
CA THR A 174 -22.50 4.41 8.36
C THR A 174 -21.90 4.26 9.76
N SER A 175 -22.64 4.71 10.77
CA SER A 175 -22.20 4.69 12.18
C SER A 175 -21.97 3.29 12.80
N ILE A 176 -22.29 2.24 12.07
CA ILE A 176 -22.07 0.85 12.51
C ILE A 176 -20.82 0.21 11.89
N LEU A 177 -20.17 0.88 10.93
CA LEU A 177 -18.97 0.37 10.25
C LEU A 177 -17.72 1.02 10.88
N GLU A 178 -17.40 0.65 12.10
CA GLU A 178 -16.39 1.31 12.91
C GLU A 178 -15.01 0.68 12.71
N LEU A 179 -13.99 1.54 12.65
CA LEU A 179 -12.58 1.20 12.77
C LEU A 179 -12.14 1.50 14.21
N VAL A 180 -11.96 0.47 15.02
CA VAL A 180 -11.69 0.63 16.47
C VAL A 180 -10.33 1.27 16.72
N ILE A 181 -9.30 0.84 15.99
CA ILE A 181 -7.94 1.38 16.05
C ILE A 181 -7.49 1.68 14.62
N GLY A 182 -7.11 2.92 14.34
CA GLY A 182 -6.57 3.27 13.03
C GLY A 182 -5.22 2.60 12.78
N ILE A 183 -4.21 2.87 13.63
CA ILE A 183 -2.86 2.30 13.53
C ILE A 183 -2.49 1.73 14.89
N SER A 184 -2.02 0.49 14.93
CA SER A 184 -1.50 -0.18 16.11
C SER A 184 0.00 -0.43 15.97
N LEU A 185 0.78 0.04 16.93
CA LEU A 185 2.21 -0.21 17.02
C LEU A 185 2.46 -1.25 18.11
N ALA A 186 3.11 -2.36 17.77
CA ALA A 186 3.54 -3.32 18.78
C ALA A 186 4.60 -2.72 19.70
N ALA A 187 4.68 -3.18 20.96
CA ALA A 187 5.56 -2.60 21.98
C ALA A 187 7.06 -2.59 21.63
N ALA A 188 7.50 -3.49 20.74
CA ALA A 188 8.87 -3.56 20.27
C ALA A 188 9.09 -2.94 18.87
N ALA A 189 8.05 -2.38 18.25
CA ALA A 189 8.20 -1.58 17.04
C ALA A 189 8.90 -0.27 17.41
N THR A 190 10.14 -0.09 16.96
CA THR A 190 10.94 1.11 17.24
C THR A 190 11.04 2.01 16.02
N ASP A 191 11.28 3.30 16.25
CA ASP A 191 11.51 4.31 15.22
C ASP A 191 10.35 4.44 14.20
N ALA A 192 9.12 4.15 14.63
CA ALA A 192 7.94 4.32 13.81
C ALA A 192 7.54 5.81 13.76
N THR A 193 7.27 6.32 12.58
CA THR A 193 6.79 7.69 12.34
C THR A 193 5.41 7.67 11.70
N ILE A 194 4.45 8.40 12.28
CA ILE A 194 3.13 8.64 11.72
C ILE A 194 3.01 10.15 11.49
N LEU A 195 2.81 10.56 10.25
CA LEU A 195 2.82 11.97 9.87
C LEU A 195 1.63 12.31 8.97
N ASN A 196 0.95 13.43 9.25
CA ASN A 196 -0.15 13.97 8.44
C ASN A 196 -1.27 12.95 8.14
N CYS A 197 -1.54 12.02 9.06
CA CYS A 197 -2.58 11.04 8.88
C CYS A 197 -3.91 11.55 9.47
N ASP A 198 -4.99 11.36 8.71
CA ASP A 198 -6.33 11.70 9.12
C ASP A 198 -7.05 10.48 9.71
N PHE A 199 -7.61 10.64 10.89
CA PHE A 199 -8.46 9.64 11.54
C PHE A 199 -9.88 10.18 11.57
N LEU A 200 -10.75 9.63 10.70
CA LEU A 200 -12.10 10.12 10.49
C LEU A 200 -13.13 9.14 11.04
N THR A 201 -13.85 9.56 12.05
CA THR A 201 -14.95 8.79 12.63
C THR A 201 -16.30 9.33 12.16
N VAL A 202 -17.24 8.42 11.91
CA VAL A 202 -18.64 8.78 11.64
C VAL A 202 -19.36 8.87 12.98
N THR A 203 -19.83 10.05 13.36
CA THR A 203 -20.65 10.21 14.57
C THR A 203 -21.88 9.31 14.51
N GLY A 204 -21.98 8.38 15.45
CA GLY A 204 -23.16 7.58 15.63
C GLY A 204 -24.35 8.47 15.87
N GLY A 205 -25.36 8.41 15.01
CA GLY A 205 -26.67 8.88 15.37
C GLY A 205 -27.17 7.98 16.50
N GLY A 206 -27.29 8.57 17.70
CA GLY A 206 -27.92 7.90 18.84
C GLY A 206 -29.41 7.61 18.57
#